data_1d579d6033f458981a91fc6cce363aa6
#
_entry.id   1d579d6033f458981a91fc6cce363aa6
#
_cell.length_a   1.000
_cell.length_b   1.000
_cell.length_c   1.000
_cell.angle_alpha   90.00
_cell.angle_beta   90.00
_cell.angle_gamma   90.00
#
_symmetry.space_group_name_H-M   'P 1'
#
loop_
_entity.id
_entity.type
_entity.pdbx_description
1 polymer ?
#
loop_
_entity_poly.entity_id
_entity_poly.type
_entity_poly.pdbx_seq_one_letter_code
_entity_poly.pdbx_strand_id
1 'polypeptide(L)'
;FPTTVNPLIQNGFEPVFVDVTLPDLNLDLDQVEAALKKDPSIRGIVFAHVLGNPPDMDRVMQIVKDHDLIFIEDTCDGLGSEYDGKPLGSFGHISTCSLMKSASTSSP
;
A
#
# COMPACT_ATOMS: atom_id res chain seq x y z
N PHE A 1 -1.50 1.05 9.95
CA PHE A 1 -0.80 1.81 10.98
C PHE A 1 -1.09 3.30 10.77
N PRO A 2 -1.41 4.09 11.82
CA PRO A 2 -1.83 5.50 11.65
C PRO A 2 -0.82 6.35 10.88
N THR A 3 0.46 6.08 11.01
CA THR A 3 1.53 6.82 10.32
C THR A 3 1.56 6.60 8.81
N THR A 4 0.87 5.62 8.28
CA THR A 4 0.67 5.45 6.83
C THR A 4 -0.33 6.48 6.30
N VAL A 5 -1.33 6.85 7.07
CA VAL A 5 -2.44 7.74 6.67
C VAL A 5 -2.21 9.20 7.10
N ASN A 6 -1.65 9.42 8.28
CA ASN A 6 -1.49 10.76 8.84
C ASN A 6 -0.81 11.77 7.92
N PRO A 7 0.25 11.43 7.17
CA PRO A 7 0.89 12.35 6.24
C PRO A 7 -0.05 12.88 5.15
N LEU A 8 -1.01 12.07 4.71
CA LEU A 8 -2.01 12.49 3.73
C LEU A 8 -2.89 13.59 4.31
N ILE A 9 -3.41 13.39 5.51
CA ILE A 9 -4.27 14.35 6.20
C ILE A 9 -3.51 15.63 6.50
N GLN A 10 -2.26 15.53 6.97
CA GLN A 10 -1.41 16.68 7.27
C GLN A 10 -1.11 17.55 6.05
N ASN A 11 -1.12 16.96 4.86
CA ASN A 11 -0.91 17.65 3.59
C ASN A 11 -2.21 18.05 2.88
N GLY A 12 -3.35 17.98 3.57
CA GLY A 12 -4.63 18.43 3.06
C GLY A 12 -5.36 17.47 2.13
N PHE A 13 -4.93 16.21 2.06
CA PHE A 13 -5.65 15.18 1.32
C PHE A 13 -6.76 14.57 2.16
N GLU A 14 -7.83 14.19 1.51
CA GLU A 14 -8.95 13.47 2.12
C GLU A 14 -8.81 11.98 1.80
N PRO A 15 -8.52 11.12 2.79
CA PRO A 15 -8.38 9.70 2.54
C PRO A 15 -9.74 9.04 2.30
N VAL A 16 -9.78 8.16 1.31
CA VAL A 16 -10.90 7.26 1.05
C VAL A 16 -10.43 5.86 1.41
N PHE A 17 -11.09 5.25 2.39
CA PHE A 17 -10.73 3.92 2.85
C PHE A 17 -11.46 2.85 2.07
N VAL A 18 -10.75 1.78 1.77
CA VAL A 18 -11.31 0.53 1.26
C VAL A 18 -10.94 -0.61 2.20
N ASP A 19 -11.72 -1.66 2.19
CA ASP A 19 -11.51 -2.81 3.05
C ASP A 19 -10.41 -3.74 2.50
N VAL A 20 -10.14 -4.80 3.23
CA VAL A 20 -9.22 -5.85 2.85
C VAL A 20 -9.97 -7.14 2.50
N THR A 21 -9.34 -7.96 1.69
CA THR A 21 -9.83 -9.30 1.37
C THR A 21 -9.35 -10.32 2.38
N LEU A 22 -10.14 -11.36 2.61
CA LEU A 22 -9.76 -12.53 3.39
C LEU A 22 -9.46 -13.71 2.44
N PRO A 23 -8.49 -14.58 2.78
CA PRO A 23 -7.68 -14.64 4.02
C PRO A 23 -6.35 -13.87 3.94
N ASP A 24 -6.03 -13.24 2.84
CA ASP A 24 -4.71 -12.66 2.55
C ASP A 24 -4.50 -11.26 3.17
N LEU A 25 -5.56 -10.64 3.69
CA LEU A 25 -5.55 -9.31 4.31
C LEU A 25 -4.99 -8.20 3.41
N ASN A 26 -5.07 -8.40 2.12
CA ASN A 26 -4.65 -7.42 1.12
C ASN A 26 -5.77 -6.45 0.75
N LEU A 27 -5.37 -5.33 0.21
CA LEU A 27 -6.26 -4.30 -0.30
C LEU A 27 -7.29 -4.91 -1.27
N ASP A 28 -8.58 -4.66 -1.04
CA ASP A 28 -9.65 -5.10 -1.93
C ASP A 28 -9.65 -4.26 -3.21
N LEU A 29 -9.07 -4.80 -4.26
CA LEU A 29 -8.92 -4.09 -5.54
C LEU A 29 -10.25 -3.83 -6.25
N ASP A 30 -11.28 -4.63 -6.00
CA ASP A 30 -12.62 -4.37 -6.53
C ASP A 30 -13.20 -3.10 -5.90
N GLN A 31 -13.01 -2.92 -4.60
CA GLN A 31 -13.41 -1.69 -3.92
C GLN A 31 -12.59 -0.48 -4.37
N VAL A 32 -11.29 -0.66 -4.64
CA VAL A 32 -10.45 0.41 -5.21
C VAL A 32 -11.01 0.87 -6.55
N GLU A 33 -11.28 -0.04 -7.46
CA GLU A 33 -11.84 0.28 -8.77
C GLU A 33 -13.22 0.94 -8.67
N ALA A 34 -14.08 0.46 -7.77
CA ALA A 34 -15.39 1.06 -7.51
C ALA A 34 -15.28 2.49 -6.99
N ALA A 35 -14.34 2.75 -6.05
CA ALA A 35 -14.09 4.08 -5.53
C ALA A 35 -13.60 5.04 -6.61
N LEU A 36 -12.71 4.60 -7.49
CA LEU A 36 -12.17 5.40 -8.59
C LEU A 36 -13.26 5.74 -9.64
N LYS A 37 -14.18 4.83 -9.90
CA LYS A 37 -15.33 5.09 -10.79
C LYS A 37 -16.30 6.10 -10.18
N LYS A 38 -16.50 6.02 -8.87
CA LYS A 38 -17.43 6.92 -8.15
C LYS A 38 -16.86 8.32 -7.99
N ASP A 39 -15.56 8.44 -7.78
CA ASP A 39 -14.87 9.70 -7.54
C ASP A 39 -13.61 9.83 -8.42
N PRO A 40 -13.72 10.45 -9.60
CA PRO A 40 -12.57 10.66 -10.49
C PRO A 40 -11.54 11.66 -9.96
N SER A 41 -11.83 12.36 -8.86
CA SER A 41 -10.89 13.31 -8.23
C SER A 41 -9.81 12.62 -7.39
N ILE A 42 -9.91 11.31 -7.15
CA ILE A 42 -8.89 10.54 -6.45
C ILE A 42 -7.57 10.58 -7.23
N ARG A 43 -6.49 10.98 -6.55
CA ARG A 43 -5.18 11.26 -7.15
C ARG A 43 -4.12 10.23 -6.85
N GLY A 44 -4.32 9.39 -5.87
CA GLY A 44 -3.29 8.44 -5.46
C GLY A 44 -3.84 7.22 -4.76
N ILE A 45 -2.96 6.23 -4.63
CA ILE A 45 -3.19 5.01 -3.86
C ILE A 45 -2.01 4.81 -2.91
N VAL A 46 -2.33 4.49 -1.67
CA VAL A 46 -1.35 4.23 -0.61
C VAL A 46 -1.78 2.99 0.14
N PHE A 47 -0.91 2.03 0.27
CA PHE A 47 -1.15 0.87 1.13
C PHE A 47 0.15 0.26 1.63
N ALA A 48 0.03 -0.52 2.71
CA ALA A 48 1.13 -1.27 3.29
C ALA A 48 1.10 -2.72 2.79
N HIS A 49 2.28 -3.28 2.54
CA HIS A 49 2.46 -4.71 2.28
C HIS A 49 2.45 -5.47 3.61
N VAL A 50 1.25 -5.76 4.12
CA VAL A 50 1.06 -6.37 5.44
C VAL A 50 1.76 -7.73 5.49
N LEU A 51 2.58 -7.95 6.51
CA LEU A 51 3.37 -9.19 6.70
C LEU A 51 4.25 -9.56 5.51
N GLY A 52 4.59 -8.61 4.64
CA GLY A 52 5.36 -8.86 3.44
C GLY A 52 4.61 -9.61 2.33
N ASN A 53 3.29 -9.68 2.43
CA ASN A 53 2.43 -10.36 1.47
C ASN A 53 1.78 -9.32 0.52
N PRO A 54 2.24 -9.21 -0.74
CA PRO A 54 1.68 -8.24 -1.67
C PRO A 54 0.31 -8.67 -2.23
N PRO A 55 -0.54 -7.72 -2.59
CA PRO A 55 -1.71 -8.01 -3.41
C PRO A 55 -1.30 -8.40 -4.85
N ASP A 56 -2.26 -8.59 -5.73
CA ASP A 56 -2.00 -8.71 -7.16
C ASP A 56 -1.39 -7.41 -7.71
N MET A 57 -0.06 -7.34 -7.73
CA MET A 57 0.67 -6.14 -8.12
C MET A 57 0.52 -5.82 -9.61
N ASP A 58 0.31 -6.81 -10.45
CA ASP A 58 0.04 -6.58 -11.88
C ASP A 58 -1.26 -5.79 -12.04
N ARG A 59 -2.29 -6.18 -11.30
CA ARG A 59 -3.56 -5.46 -11.28
C ARG A 59 -3.44 -4.07 -10.66
N VAL A 60 -2.70 -3.94 -9.56
CA VAL A 60 -2.42 -2.62 -8.93
C VAL A 60 -1.77 -1.68 -9.93
N MET A 61 -0.73 -2.14 -10.61
CA MET A 61 0.00 -1.30 -11.58
C MET A 61 -0.87 -0.94 -12.78
N GLN A 62 -1.77 -1.83 -13.22
CA GLN A 62 -2.73 -1.52 -14.27
C GLN A 62 -3.72 -0.44 -13.84
N ILE A 63 -4.25 -0.51 -12.61
CA ILE A 63 -5.13 0.52 -12.03
C ILE A 63 -4.39 1.86 -11.95
N VAL A 64 -3.17 1.87 -11.46
CA VAL A 64 -2.33 3.06 -11.34
C VAL A 64 -2.14 3.73 -12.70
N LYS A 65 -1.86 2.95 -13.72
CA LYS A 65 -1.67 3.44 -15.09
C LYS A 65 -2.97 3.97 -15.71
N ASP A 66 -4.05 3.22 -15.60
CA ASP A 66 -5.33 3.55 -16.22
C ASP A 66 -5.96 4.82 -15.64
N HIS A 67 -5.71 5.10 -14.37
CA HIS A 67 -6.25 6.26 -13.65
C HIS A 67 -5.22 7.36 -13.39
N ASP A 68 -3.99 7.20 -13.89
CA ASP A 68 -2.89 8.17 -13.70
C ASP A 68 -2.69 8.53 -12.21
N LEU A 69 -2.58 7.51 -11.38
CA LEU A 69 -2.47 7.67 -9.93
C LEU A 69 -1.01 7.82 -9.50
N ILE A 70 -0.79 8.56 -8.42
CA ILE A 70 0.45 8.46 -7.64
C ILE A 70 0.35 7.23 -6.74
N PHE A 71 1.33 6.36 -6.82
CA PHE A 71 1.36 5.15 -6.00
C PHE A 71 2.49 5.25 -4.96
N ILE A 72 2.13 5.09 -3.69
CA ILE A 72 3.05 5.09 -2.55
C ILE A 72 2.95 3.72 -1.87
N GLU A 73 4.08 3.04 -1.76
CA GLU A 73 4.19 1.77 -1.07
C GLU A 73 4.73 1.96 0.36
N ASP A 74 4.02 1.41 1.34
CA ASP A 74 4.57 1.28 2.69
C ASP A 74 5.15 -0.14 2.84
N THR A 75 6.47 -0.23 2.86
CA THR A 75 7.19 -1.51 2.93
C THR A 75 7.78 -1.80 4.31
N CYS A 76 7.25 -1.17 5.35
CA CYS A 76 7.74 -1.39 6.71
C CYS A 76 7.72 -2.85 7.13
N ASP A 77 6.68 -3.59 6.74
CA ASP A 77 6.55 -5.04 6.98
C ASP A 77 7.03 -5.89 5.81
N GLY A 78 7.33 -5.28 4.69
CA GLY A 78 7.62 -5.97 3.42
C GLY A 78 9.09 -5.94 2.99
N LEU A 79 9.98 -5.46 3.86
CA LEU A 79 11.39 -5.36 3.51
C LEU A 79 12.00 -6.74 3.19
N GLY A 80 12.55 -6.86 1.98
CA GLY A 80 13.12 -8.11 1.49
C GLY A 80 12.14 -9.06 0.80
N SER A 81 10.84 -8.72 0.78
CA SER A 81 9.84 -9.47 0.03
C SER A 81 9.83 -9.09 -1.45
N GLU A 82 9.38 -10.00 -2.28
CA GLU A 82 9.34 -9.84 -3.74
C GLU A 82 7.98 -10.27 -4.30
N TYR A 83 7.63 -9.71 -5.45
CA TYR A 83 6.52 -10.13 -6.30
C TYR A 83 7.06 -10.38 -7.71
N ASP A 84 6.94 -11.63 -8.18
CA ASP A 84 7.48 -12.07 -9.48
C ASP A 84 8.96 -11.68 -9.69
N GLY A 85 9.79 -11.84 -8.64
CA GLY A 85 11.20 -11.52 -8.66
C GLY A 85 11.54 -10.04 -8.56
N LYS A 86 10.55 -9.16 -8.41
CA LYS A 86 10.75 -7.72 -8.25
C LYS A 86 10.54 -7.31 -6.79
N PRO A 87 11.49 -6.62 -6.16
CA PRO A 87 11.37 -6.23 -4.76
C PRO A 87 10.14 -5.36 -4.48
N LEU A 88 9.46 -5.62 -3.37
CA LEU A 88 8.43 -4.71 -2.88
C LEU A 88 9.08 -3.36 -2.53
N GLY A 89 8.37 -2.27 -2.80
CA GLY A 89 8.90 -0.92 -2.70
C GLY A 89 9.50 -0.39 -4.00
N SER A 90 9.60 -1.24 -5.04
CA SER A 90 10.10 -0.82 -6.36
C SER A 90 9.00 -0.58 -7.39
N PHE A 91 7.73 -0.80 -7.03
CA PHE A 91 6.59 -0.65 -7.93
C PHE A 91 6.03 0.78 -7.92
N GLY A 92 5.95 1.39 -6.75
CA GLY A 92 5.39 2.72 -6.58
C GLY A 92 6.32 3.85 -7.03
N HIS A 93 5.76 5.05 -7.10
CA HIS A 93 6.54 6.27 -7.33
C HIS A 93 7.42 6.59 -6.13
N ILE A 94 6.94 6.28 -4.93
CA ILE A 94 7.64 6.45 -3.66
C ILE A 94 7.40 5.19 -2.84
N SER A 95 8.42 4.77 -2.11
CA SER A 95 8.28 3.76 -1.08
C SER A 95 8.82 4.25 0.24
N THR A 96 8.19 3.84 1.33
CA THR A 96 8.63 4.12 2.68
C THR A 96 9.04 2.83 3.37
N CYS A 97 10.07 2.91 4.20
CA CYS A 97 10.54 1.81 5.02
C CYS A 97 10.91 2.34 6.40
N SER A 98 10.60 1.59 7.43
CA SER A 98 10.98 1.91 8.79
C SER A 98 11.74 0.74 9.41
N LEU A 99 12.90 1.03 9.95
CA LEU A 99 13.71 0.07 10.70
C LEU A 99 13.38 0.19 12.20
N MET A 100 12.15 -0.10 12.56
CA MET A 100 11.83 -0.27 13.98
C MET A 100 12.47 -1.57 14.46
N LYS A 101 13.41 -1.47 15.41
CA LYS A 101 13.80 -2.62 16.21
C LYS A 101 12.54 -3.17 16.86
N SER A 102 12.02 -4.29 16.37
CA SER A 102 11.20 -5.12 17.24
C SER A 102 12.07 -5.42 18.45
N ALA A 103 11.61 -5.08 19.62
CA ALA A 103 12.21 -5.56 20.83
C ALA A 103 11.99 -7.08 20.83
N SER A 104 12.89 -7.81 20.17
CA SER A 104 13.05 -9.21 20.44
C SER A 104 13.49 -9.26 21.90
N THR A 105 12.61 -9.61 22.77
CA THR A 105 12.94 -10.11 24.07
C THR A 105 13.71 -11.42 23.83
N SER A 106 14.97 -11.30 23.51
CA SER A 106 15.88 -12.39 23.71
C SER A 106 15.99 -12.52 25.21
N SER A 107 15.19 -13.41 25.76
CA SER A 107 15.44 -13.92 27.10
C SER A 107 16.84 -14.50 27.13
N PRO A 108 17.59 -14.26 28.18
CA PRO A 108 18.93 -14.83 28.35
C PRO A 108 18.88 -16.36 28.46
#